data_faa5dace8d1db9623afa89b4f3a0e854
#
_entry.id   faa5dace8d1db9623afa89b4f3a0e854
#
_cell.length_a   1.000
_cell.length_b   1.000
_cell.length_c   1.000
_cell.angle_alpha   90.00
_cell.angle_beta   90.00
_cell.angle_gamma   90.00
#
_symmetry.space_group_name_H-M   'P 1'
#
loop_
_entity.id
_entity.type
_entity.pdbx_description
1 polymer ?
#
loop_
_entity_poly.entity_id
_entity_poly.type
_entity_poly.pdbx_seq_one_letter_code
_entity_poly.pdbx_strand_id
1 'polypeptide(L)'
;MNENERLGTQRLYALFERYPAVATDSRRAGEGTIFFALRGDRFDGNRFALAALDAGAACAVVDDPAVAASAGEAYAGRIVTVDDALAALQALACEHRRRLGIPLLAIVGSNGKTTTKELVSRVLAEKYAVYATQGNLNNHIGVPLTLLAMTRDTELGVVEMGASACGEIALLCAIAEPNFGLITNVGRAHLEGFGGVEGVRRGKGELYDYLAANGGRAFVRRDDGTLVKMAAERGNLAVEFYDPAIADGVGHPHTIRAFSCRTQDKHQPKH
;
A
#
# COMPACT_ATOMS: atom_id res chain seq x y z
N MET A 1 -17.62 2.42 -5.34
CA MET A 1 -17.92 0.95 -5.16
C MET A 1 -19.41 0.80 -5.03
N ASN A 2 -20.05 0.10 -5.93
CA ASN A 2 -21.49 -0.18 -5.90
C ASN A 2 -21.79 -1.31 -4.87
N GLU A 3 -23.08 -1.60 -4.61
CA GLU A 3 -23.49 -2.55 -3.57
C GLU A 3 -23.03 -4.00 -3.89
N ASN A 4 -23.04 -4.40 -5.16
CA ASN A 4 -22.59 -5.72 -5.61
C ASN A 4 -21.07 -5.88 -5.43
N GLU A 5 -20.29 -4.88 -5.77
CA GLU A 5 -18.83 -4.85 -5.54
C GLU A 5 -18.50 -4.96 -4.06
N ARG A 6 -19.27 -4.25 -3.20
CA ARG A 6 -19.10 -4.32 -1.75
C ARG A 6 -19.38 -5.70 -1.19
N LEU A 7 -20.45 -6.35 -1.63
CA LEU A 7 -20.79 -7.71 -1.24
C LEU A 7 -19.74 -8.72 -1.73
N GLY A 8 -19.23 -8.55 -2.95
CA GLY A 8 -18.13 -9.35 -3.50
C GLY A 8 -16.86 -9.25 -2.65
N THR A 9 -16.46 -8.01 -2.31
CA THR A 9 -15.30 -7.74 -1.46
C THR A 9 -15.45 -8.36 -0.06
N GLN A 10 -16.63 -8.27 0.55
CA GLN A 10 -16.89 -8.86 1.87
C GLN A 10 -16.78 -10.40 1.85
N ARG A 11 -17.29 -11.05 0.80
CA ARG A 11 -17.15 -12.51 0.62
C ARG A 11 -15.70 -12.92 0.43
N LEU A 12 -14.96 -12.17 -0.39
CA LEU A 12 -13.53 -12.41 -0.61
C LEU A 12 -12.72 -12.16 0.67
N TYR A 13 -13.11 -11.17 1.48
CA TYR A 13 -12.48 -10.92 2.78
C TYR A 13 -12.73 -12.08 3.77
N ALA A 14 -13.90 -12.65 3.81
CA ALA A 14 -14.18 -13.82 4.64
C ALA A 14 -13.32 -15.04 4.25
N LEU A 15 -13.03 -15.22 2.95
CA LEU A 15 -12.06 -16.21 2.48
C LEU A 15 -10.63 -15.86 2.94
N PHE A 16 -10.25 -14.60 2.85
CA PHE A 16 -8.93 -14.12 3.28
C PHE A 16 -8.72 -14.28 4.80
N GLU A 17 -9.74 -14.06 5.62
CA GLU A 17 -9.64 -14.34 7.08
C GLU A 17 -9.37 -15.82 7.37
N ARG A 18 -9.86 -16.71 6.53
CA ARG A 18 -9.61 -18.16 6.66
C ARG A 18 -8.28 -18.59 6.05
N TYR A 19 -7.86 -17.92 4.98
CA TYR A 19 -6.65 -18.21 4.20
C TYR A 19 -5.85 -16.92 3.97
N PRO A 20 -5.07 -16.45 4.95
CA PRO A 20 -4.47 -15.11 4.92
C PRO A 20 -3.25 -14.98 4.01
N ALA A 21 -2.94 -15.98 3.21
CA ALA A 21 -1.86 -15.94 2.25
C ALA A 21 -2.39 -15.66 0.84
N VAL A 22 -1.78 -14.70 0.15
CA VAL A 22 -2.15 -14.30 -1.22
C VAL A 22 -0.99 -14.50 -2.17
N ALA A 23 -1.25 -15.06 -3.35
CA ALA A 23 -0.29 -15.24 -4.42
C ALA A 23 -0.84 -14.70 -5.75
N THR A 24 0.02 -14.02 -6.52
CA THR A 24 -0.25 -13.58 -7.91
C THR A 24 0.64 -14.33 -8.91
N ASP A 25 1.58 -15.15 -8.43
CA ASP A 25 2.41 -16.06 -9.20
C ASP A 25 2.01 -17.49 -8.85
N SER A 26 1.55 -18.26 -9.84
CA SER A 26 1.09 -19.65 -9.65
C SER A 26 2.17 -20.59 -9.07
N ARG A 27 3.45 -20.29 -9.30
CA ARG A 27 4.58 -21.05 -8.72
C ARG A 27 4.73 -20.86 -7.22
N ARG A 28 4.13 -19.80 -6.67
CA ARG A 28 4.08 -19.47 -5.25
C ARG A 28 2.72 -19.79 -4.62
N ALA A 29 1.76 -20.24 -5.42
CA ALA A 29 0.48 -20.71 -4.95
C ALA A 29 0.68 -22.09 -4.30
N GLY A 30 0.57 -22.15 -2.96
CA GLY A 30 0.72 -23.35 -2.16
C GLY A 30 -0.47 -23.54 -1.23
N GLU A 31 -0.36 -24.49 -0.29
CA GLU A 31 -1.42 -24.82 0.65
C GLU A 31 -1.93 -23.57 1.38
N GLY A 32 -3.26 -23.39 1.38
CA GLY A 32 -3.93 -22.30 2.07
C GLY A 32 -3.76 -20.91 1.45
N THR A 33 -3.24 -20.79 0.22
CA THR A 33 -3.15 -19.48 -0.46
C THR A 33 -4.43 -19.16 -1.24
N ILE A 34 -4.72 -17.86 -1.38
CA ILE A 34 -5.67 -17.33 -2.38
C ILE A 34 -4.86 -16.90 -3.59
N PHE A 35 -5.05 -17.57 -4.72
CA PHE A 35 -4.39 -17.20 -5.96
C PHE A 35 -5.22 -16.18 -6.74
N PHE A 36 -4.63 -15.03 -7.08
CA PHE A 36 -5.22 -14.02 -7.96
C PHE A 36 -4.67 -14.17 -9.36
N ALA A 37 -5.51 -14.50 -10.31
CA ALA A 37 -5.19 -14.72 -11.72
C ALA A 37 -5.10 -13.40 -12.48
N LEU A 38 -4.06 -12.62 -12.23
CA LEU A 38 -3.89 -11.30 -12.85
C LEU A 38 -3.56 -11.40 -14.33
N ARG A 39 -3.99 -10.40 -15.12
CA ARG A 39 -3.62 -10.21 -16.52
C ARG A 39 -2.57 -9.12 -16.66
N GLY A 40 -1.68 -9.27 -17.60
CA GLY A 40 -0.73 -8.28 -18.05
C GLY A 40 -0.61 -8.31 -19.56
N ASP A 41 0.14 -7.37 -20.16
CA ASP A 41 0.24 -7.21 -21.63
C ASP A 41 0.62 -8.49 -22.38
N ARG A 42 1.43 -9.36 -21.76
CA ARG A 42 1.95 -10.60 -22.36
C ARG A 42 1.64 -11.86 -21.54
N PHE A 43 0.78 -11.73 -20.55
CA PHE A 43 0.52 -12.78 -19.56
C PHE A 43 -0.95 -12.80 -19.18
N ASP A 44 -1.52 -14.01 -19.10
CA ASP A 44 -2.87 -14.25 -18.61
C ASP A 44 -2.83 -15.27 -17.47
N GLY A 45 -3.02 -14.80 -16.26
CA GLY A 45 -3.03 -15.59 -15.02
C GLY A 45 -4.14 -16.63 -14.97
N ASN A 46 -5.25 -16.40 -15.69
CA ASN A 46 -6.39 -17.31 -15.72
C ASN A 46 -5.99 -18.72 -16.20
N ARG A 47 -5.02 -18.81 -17.11
CA ARG A 47 -4.50 -20.09 -17.61
C ARG A 47 -3.83 -20.95 -16.54
N PHE A 48 -3.47 -20.37 -15.42
CA PHE A 48 -2.76 -21.03 -14.31
C PHE A 48 -3.65 -21.28 -13.10
N ALA A 49 -4.94 -20.90 -13.16
CA ALA A 49 -5.85 -21.00 -12.02
C ALA A 49 -6.01 -22.44 -11.53
N LEU A 50 -6.27 -23.40 -12.44
CA LEU A 50 -6.41 -24.81 -12.07
C LEU A 50 -5.09 -25.40 -11.55
N ALA A 51 -3.96 -25.08 -12.19
CA ALA A 51 -2.64 -25.51 -11.72
C ALA A 51 -2.31 -24.96 -10.32
N ALA A 52 -2.72 -23.75 -9.99
CA ALA A 52 -2.58 -23.20 -8.65
C ALA A 52 -3.43 -23.95 -7.63
N LEU A 53 -4.66 -24.33 -8.00
CA LEU A 53 -5.54 -25.15 -7.17
C LEU A 53 -4.97 -26.56 -6.94
N ASP A 54 -4.34 -27.17 -7.97
CA ASP A 54 -3.66 -28.47 -7.88
C ASP A 54 -2.42 -28.39 -6.98
N ALA A 55 -1.73 -27.24 -6.99
CA ALA A 55 -0.59 -26.97 -6.11
C ALA A 55 -1.00 -26.71 -4.64
N GLY A 56 -2.28 -26.72 -4.32
CA GLY A 56 -2.79 -26.58 -2.96
C GLY A 56 -3.42 -25.21 -2.63
N ALA A 57 -3.55 -24.29 -3.58
CA ALA A 57 -4.25 -23.03 -3.30
C ALA A 57 -5.67 -23.31 -2.79
N ALA A 58 -6.10 -22.59 -1.76
CA ALA A 58 -7.44 -22.76 -1.19
C ALA A 58 -8.53 -22.35 -2.18
N CYS A 59 -8.30 -21.23 -2.89
CA CYS A 59 -9.15 -20.79 -3.98
C CYS A 59 -8.37 -20.00 -5.02
N ALA A 60 -8.95 -19.86 -6.22
CA ALA A 60 -8.46 -19.01 -7.30
C ALA A 60 -9.49 -17.92 -7.62
N VAL A 61 -9.04 -16.66 -7.64
CA VAL A 61 -9.83 -15.52 -8.08
C VAL A 61 -9.50 -15.27 -9.54
N VAL A 62 -10.50 -15.37 -10.40
CA VAL A 62 -10.38 -15.31 -11.86
C VAL A 62 -11.30 -14.26 -12.45
N ASP A 63 -10.91 -13.63 -13.55
CA ASP A 63 -11.75 -12.71 -14.33
C ASP A 63 -12.12 -13.25 -15.72
N ASP A 64 -11.87 -14.56 -15.95
CA ASP A 64 -12.37 -15.29 -17.10
C ASP A 64 -13.42 -16.32 -16.64
N PRO A 65 -14.71 -16.12 -16.94
CA PRO A 65 -15.75 -17.05 -16.57
C PRO A 65 -15.60 -18.44 -17.23
N ALA A 66 -14.84 -18.55 -18.33
CA ALA A 66 -14.57 -19.84 -18.98
C ALA A 66 -13.75 -20.76 -18.08
N VAL A 67 -12.91 -20.24 -17.19
CA VAL A 67 -12.18 -21.05 -16.21
C VAL A 67 -13.14 -21.77 -15.28
N ALA A 68 -14.13 -21.06 -14.72
CA ALA A 68 -15.13 -21.66 -13.85
C ALA A 68 -16.01 -22.65 -14.60
N ALA A 69 -16.39 -22.36 -15.85
CA ALA A 69 -17.19 -23.22 -16.68
C ALA A 69 -16.50 -24.55 -17.11
N SER A 70 -15.17 -24.47 -17.30
CA SER A 70 -14.34 -25.63 -17.68
C SER A 70 -13.87 -26.45 -16.49
N ALA A 71 -13.96 -25.93 -15.27
CA ALA A 71 -13.55 -26.60 -14.06
C ALA A 71 -14.52 -27.74 -13.74
N GLY A 72 -13.99 -28.97 -13.55
CA GLY A 72 -14.78 -30.09 -13.10
C GLY A 72 -15.19 -29.98 -11.61
N GLU A 73 -15.96 -30.97 -11.15
CA GLU A 73 -16.44 -31.06 -9.76
C GLU A 73 -15.30 -31.01 -8.71
N ALA A 74 -14.08 -31.41 -9.07
CA ALA A 74 -12.90 -31.37 -8.20
C ALA A 74 -12.55 -29.96 -7.73
N TYR A 75 -12.98 -28.92 -8.45
CA TYR A 75 -12.71 -27.50 -8.12
C TYR A 75 -13.97 -26.76 -7.67
N ALA A 76 -15.08 -27.48 -7.46
CA ALA A 76 -16.34 -26.87 -7.05
C ALA A 76 -16.17 -26.03 -5.78
N GLY A 77 -16.62 -24.76 -5.82
CA GLY A 77 -16.55 -23.83 -4.70
C GLY A 77 -15.14 -23.23 -4.43
N ARG A 78 -14.11 -23.62 -5.22
CA ARG A 78 -12.74 -23.10 -5.08
C ARG A 78 -12.38 -22.03 -6.12
N ILE A 79 -13.27 -21.74 -7.06
CA ILE A 79 -13.09 -20.69 -8.07
C ILE A 79 -14.03 -19.54 -7.74
N VAL A 80 -13.46 -18.34 -7.59
CA VAL A 80 -14.18 -17.09 -7.36
C VAL A 80 -14.06 -16.24 -8.63
N THR A 81 -15.18 -16.10 -9.35
CA THR A 81 -15.22 -15.27 -10.57
C THR A 81 -15.52 -13.82 -10.18
N VAL A 82 -14.74 -12.89 -10.71
CA VAL A 82 -14.87 -11.44 -10.54
C VAL A 82 -14.81 -10.76 -11.91
N ASP A 83 -15.20 -9.48 -11.97
CA ASP A 83 -15.13 -8.70 -13.22
C ASP A 83 -13.68 -8.34 -13.60
N ASP A 84 -12.82 -8.08 -12.60
CA ASP A 84 -11.41 -7.73 -12.74
C ASP A 84 -10.66 -8.25 -11.51
N ALA A 85 -9.72 -9.18 -11.72
CA ALA A 85 -8.94 -9.81 -10.65
C ALA A 85 -7.98 -8.81 -9.96
N LEU A 86 -7.46 -7.80 -10.68
CA LEU A 86 -6.61 -6.77 -10.10
C LEU A 86 -7.43 -5.81 -9.23
N ALA A 87 -8.57 -5.36 -9.72
CA ALA A 87 -9.47 -4.51 -8.92
C ALA A 87 -9.95 -5.25 -7.65
N ALA A 88 -10.24 -6.55 -7.75
CA ALA A 88 -10.61 -7.38 -6.60
C ALA A 88 -9.47 -7.49 -5.57
N LEU A 89 -8.21 -7.65 -6.02
CA LEU A 89 -7.03 -7.66 -5.15
C LEU A 89 -6.87 -6.33 -4.41
N GLN A 90 -7.01 -5.21 -5.13
CA GLN A 90 -6.90 -3.86 -4.58
C GLN A 90 -8.04 -3.56 -3.59
N ALA A 91 -9.27 -3.94 -3.91
CA ALA A 91 -10.42 -3.79 -3.02
C ALA A 91 -10.28 -4.61 -1.74
N LEU A 92 -9.79 -5.86 -1.86
CA LEU A 92 -9.49 -6.72 -0.71
C LEU A 92 -8.43 -6.08 0.19
N ALA A 93 -7.36 -5.55 -0.38
CA ALA A 93 -6.29 -4.89 0.36
C ALA A 93 -6.76 -3.61 1.07
N CYS A 94 -7.59 -2.80 0.41
CA CYS A 94 -8.19 -1.60 0.99
C CYS A 94 -9.12 -1.97 2.17
N GLU A 95 -9.94 -2.98 2.03
CA GLU A 95 -10.81 -3.49 3.11
C GLU A 95 -9.98 -4.00 4.29
N HIS A 96 -8.91 -4.77 4.02
CA HIS A 96 -7.99 -5.24 5.05
C HIS A 96 -7.31 -4.08 5.78
N ARG A 97 -6.80 -3.08 5.03
CA ARG A 97 -6.23 -1.85 5.57
C ARG A 97 -7.15 -1.14 6.54
N ARG A 98 -8.43 -1.01 6.19
CA ARG A 98 -9.44 -0.36 7.02
C ARG A 98 -9.73 -1.15 8.29
N ARG A 99 -9.81 -2.48 8.19
CA ARG A 99 -10.06 -3.36 9.35
C ARG A 99 -8.89 -3.43 10.32
N LEU A 100 -7.66 -3.33 9.83
CA LEU A 100 -6.49 -3.22 10.71
C LEU A 100 -6.49 -1.92 11.50
N GLY A 101 -6.91 -0.79 10.90
CA GLY A 101 -7.01 0.52 11.57
C GLY A 101 -5.68 1.09 12.08
N ILE A 102 -4.54 0.49 11.71
CA ILE A 102 -3.21 0.89 12.18
C ILE A 102 -2.71 2.16 11.48
N PRO A 103 -1.82 2.96 12.07
CA PRO A 103 -1.15 4.05 11.39
C PRO A 103 -0.26 3.54 10.25
N LEU A 104 -0.28 4.26 9.11
CA LEU A 104 0.48 3.90 7.93
C LEU A 104 1.25 5.10 7.40
N LEU A 105 2.57 4.91 7.20
CA LEU A 105 3.47 5.87 6.58
C LEU A 105 3.73 5.48 5.13
N ALA A 106 3.37 6.35 4.18
CA ALA A 106 3.73 6.22 2.78
C ALA A 106 5.07 6.93 2.48
N ILE A 107 5.96 6.26 1.75
CA ILE A 107 7.23 6.82 1.30
C ILE A 107 7.26 6.86 -0.22
N VAL A 108 7.33 8.08 -0.76
CA VAL A 108 7.40 8.39 -2.19
C VAL A 108 8.73 9.09 -2.49
N GLY A 109 9.09 9.18 -3.75
CA GLY A 109 10.26 9.96 -4.19
C GLY A 109 10.88 9.40 -5.47
N SER A 110 11.78 10.16 -6.06
CA SER A 110 12.53 9.72 -7.24
C SER A 110 13.62 8.72 -6.85
N ASN A 111 14.41 9.04 -5.83
CA ASN A 111 15.52 8.23 -5.33
C ASN A 111 15.45 8.07 -3.80
N GLY A 112 16.11 7.04 -3.27
CA GLY A 112 16.28 6.86 -1.83
C GLY A 112 15.05 6.31 -1.09
N LYS A 113 13.95 5.97 -1.75
CA LYS A 113 12.75 5.41 -1.13
C LYS A 113 13.04 4.17 -0.29
N THR A 114 13.65 3.17 -0.88
CA THR A 114 13.96 1.88 -0.23
C THR A 114 14.91 2.07 0.94
N THR A 115 15.97 2.88 0.77
CA THR A 115 16.90 3.19 1.87
C THR A 115 16.18 3.89 3.03
N THR A 116 15.36 4.89 2.73
CA THR A 116 14.57 5.62 3.74
C THR A 116 13.59 4.67 4.43
N LYS A 117 12.88 3.82 3.68
CA LYS A 117 11.97 2.81 4.20
C LYS A 117 12.70 1.88 5.19
N GLU A 118 13.86 1.34 4.82
CA GLU A 118 14.63 0.45 5.68
C GLU A 118 15.09 1.13 6.97
N LEU A 119 15.63 2.36 6.87
CA LEU A 119 16.08 3.11 8.04
C LEU A 119 14.93 3.47 8.98
N VAL A 120 13.85 4.01 8.44
CA VAL A 120 12.66 4.38 9.22
C VAL A 120 12.05 3.15 9.89
N SER A 121 11.91 2.05 9.15
CA SER A 121 11.33 0.82 9.69
C SER A 121 12.16 0.24 10.83
N ARG A 122 13.50 0.23 10.72
CA ARG A 122 14.38 -0.24 11.79
C ARG A 122 14.27 0.61 13.04
N VAL A 123 14.26 1.94 12.89
CA VAL A 123 14.13 2.85 14.05
C VAL A 123 12.76 2.68 14.73
N LEU A 124 11.69 2.57 13.94
CA LEU A 124 10.34 2.37 14.49
C LEU A 124 10.18 0.99 15.14
N ALA A 125 10.87 -0.03 14.64
CA ALA A 125 10.82 -1.40 15.17
C ALA A 125 11.43 -1.53 16.58
N GLU A 126 12.21 -0.56 17.05
CA GLU A 126 12.68 -0.51 18.44
C GLU A 126 11.52 -0.36 19.45
N LYS A 127 10.36 0.09 18.97
CA LYS A 127 9.21 0.36 19.85
C LYS A 127 7.90 -0.28 19.37
N TYR A 128 7.73 -0.50 18.09
CA TYR A 128 6.47 -0.95 17.49
C TYR A 128 6.67 -2.23 16.69
N ALA A 129 5.65 -3.06 16.61
CA ALA A 129 5.60 -4.15 15.63
C ALA A 129 5.37 -3.55 14.22
N VAL A 130 6.45 -3.33 13.49
CA VAL A 130 6.44 -2.68 12.16
C VAL A 130 6.39 -3.70 11.04
N TYR A 131 5.48 -3.48 10.08
CA TYR A 131 5.55 -4.16 8.79
C TYR A 131 5.87 -3.15 7.68
N ALA A 132 6.85 -3.48 6.84
CA ALA A 132 7.28 -2.61 5.75
C ALA A 132 7.26 -3.34 4.40
N THR A 133 7.07 -2.58 3.31
CA THR A 133 7.16 -3.10 1.94
C THR A 133 8.41 -3.96 1.76
N GLN A 134 8.21 -5.19 1.29
CA GLN A 134 9.28 -6.13 1.00
C GLN A 134 9.75 -6.00 -0.46
N GLY A 135 11.07 -6.02 -0.66
CA GLY A 135 11.65 -5.91 -2.00
C GLY A 135 11.18 -4.67 -2.76
N ASN A 136 10.66 -4.87 -3.96
CA ASN A 136 10.16 -3.84 -4.87
C ASN A 136 8.62 -3.84 -5.01
N LEU A 137 7.88 -4.31 -4.00
CA LEU A 137 6.42 -4.37 -3.99
C LEU A 137 5.78 -2.97 -3.79
N ASN A 138 6.10 -2.03 -4.67
CA ASN A 138 5.79 -0.60 -4.54
C ASN A 138 4.85 -0.05 -5.62
N ASN A 139 4.24 -0.91 -6.45
CA ASN A 139 3.32 -0.55 -7.52
C ASN A 139 1.87 -0.99 -7.20
N HIS A 140 0.96 -0.87 -8.18
CA HIS A 140 -0.46 -1.18 -8.08
C HIS A 140 -0.82 -2.66 -7.80
N ILE A 141 0.17 -3.58 -7.84
CA ILE A 141 0.07 -4.97 -7.38
C ILE A 141 0.80 -5.14 -6.05
N GLY A 142 2.00 -4.57 -5.94
CA GLY A 142 2.87 -4.75 -4.79
C GLY A 142 2.36 -4.09 -3.51
N VAL A 143 1.76 -2.89 -3.62
CA VAL A 143 1.15 -2.20 -2.46
C VAL A 143 -0.01 -3.01 -1.89
N PRO A 144 -0.98 -3.51 -2.67
CA PRO A 144 -1.97 -4.47 -2.18
C PRO A 144 -1.37 -5.67 -1.46
N LEU A 145 -0.37 -6.32 -2.04
CA LEU A 145 0.31 -7.48 -1.41
C LEU A 145 1.01 -7.10 -0.10
N THR A 146 1.61 -5.92 -0.03
CA THR A 146 2.22 -5.39 1.21
C THR A 146 1.16 -5.22 2.31
N LEU A 147 0.00 -4.66 1.98
CA LEU A 147 -1.09 -4.47 2.94
C LEU A 147 -1.66 -5.80 3.43
N LEU A 148 -1.90 -6.75 2.52
CA LEU A 148 -2.46 -8.08 2.84
C LEU A 148 -1.49 -8.96 3.66
N ALA A 149 -0.20 -8.64 3.67
CA ALA A 149 0.78 -9.32 4.50
C ALA A 149 0.88 -8.74 5.93
N MET A 150 0.26 -7.60 6.21
CA MET A 150 0.14 -7.06 7.57
C MET A 150 -0.86 -7.90 8.37
N THR A 151 -0.59 -8.12 9.65
CA THR A 151 -1.45 -8.91 10.54
C THR A 151 -2.02 -8.04 11.66
N ARG A 152 -2.87 -8.62 12.49
CA ARG A 152 -3.39 -7.94 13.69
C ARG A 152 -2.31 -7.59 14.72
N ASP A 153 -1.15 -8.24 14.64
CA ASP A 153 -0.01 -7.92 15.49
C ASP A 153 0.80 -6.73 14.97
N THR A 154 0.55 -6.30 13.72
CA THR A 154 1.20 -5.11 13.15
C THR A 154 0.65 -3.85 13.81
N GLU A 155 1.52 -3.04 14.41
CA GLU A 155 1.16 -1.77 15.05
C GLU A 155 1.37 -0.56 14.13
N LEU A 156 2.27 -0.67 13.14
CA LEU A 156 2.58 0.39 12.19
C LEU A 156 3.01 -0.18 10.84
N GLY A 157 2.42 0.34 9.77
CA GLY A 157 2.79 0.01 8.39
C GLY A 157 3.71 1.06 7.76
N VAL A 158 4.74 0.63 7.02
CA VAL A 158 5.59 1.50 6.20
C VAL A 158 5.52 1.05 4.75
N VAL A 159 4.86 1.84 3.90
CA VAL A 159 4.59 1.46 2.51
C VAL A 159 5.39 2.33 1.55
N GLU A 160 6.30 1.69 0.79
CA GLU A 160 6.98 2.32 -0.32
C GLU A 160 6.04 2.42 -1.52
N MET A 161 5.95 3.60 -2.15
CA MET A 161 5.13 3.84 -3.33
C MET A 161 5.97 4.34 -4.50
N GLY A 162 6.02 3.54 -5.56
CA GLY A 162 6.70 3.85 -6.81
C GLY A 162 5.71 4.31 -7.88
N ALA A 163 6.13 5.25 -8.73
CA ALA A 163 5.35 5.68 -9.87
C ALA A 163 6.26 6.08 -11.04
N SER A 164 5.78 5.84 -12.25
CA SER A 164 6.35 6.22 -13.52
C SER A 164 5.52 7.25 -14.29
N ALA A 165 4.26 7.48 -13.88
CA ALA A 165 3.32 8.43 -14.47
C ALA A 165 2.50 9.17 -13.41
N CYS A 166 1.86 10.28 -13.79
CA CYS A 166 0.87 10.95 -12.96
C CYS A 166 -0.36 10.04 -12.76
N GLY A 167 -1.03 10.16 -11.60
CA GLY A 167 -2.19 9.34 -11.22
C GLY A 167 -1.82 8.05 -10.48
N GLU A 168 -0.60 7.54 -10.64
CA GLU A 168 -0.21 6.28 -10.00
C GLU A 168 -0.06 6.42 -8.48
N ILE A 169 0.53 7.50 -7.97
CA ILE A 169 0.60 7.72 -6.51
C ILE A 169 -0.78 7.97 -5.93
N ALA A 170 -1.66 8.68 -6.63
CA ALA A 170 -3.04 8.88 -6.20
C ALA A 170 -3.78 7.54 -6.05
N LEU A 171 -3.62 6.62 -7.03
CA LEU A 171 -4.17 5.27 -6.97
C LEU A 171 -3.63 4.49 -5.75
N LEU A 172 -2.31 4.51 -5.55
CA LEU A 172 -1.68 3.80 -4.42
C LEU A 172 -2.13 4.37 -3.07
N CYS A 173 -2.30 5.69 -2.97
CA CYS A 173 -2.85 6.34 -1.79
C CYS A 173 -4.32 5.96 -1.55
N ALA A 174 -5.13 5.85 -2.61
CA ALA A 174 -6.52 5.42 -2.47
C ALA A 174 -6.65 3.97 -1.98
N ILE A 175 -5.68 3.09 -2.30
CA ILE A 175 -5.64 1.71 -1.82
C ILE A 175 -5.11 1.63 -0.39
N ALA A 176 -3.99 2.33 -0.10
CA ALA A 176 -3.28 2.20 1.17
C ALA A 176 -3.83 3.10 2.28
N GLU A 177 -4.55 4.17 1.94
CA GLU A 177 -5.12 5.14 2.87
C GLU A 177 -4.10 5.59 3.94
N PRO A 178 -2.95 6.20 3.54
CA PRO A 178 -1.90 6.56 4.48
C PRO A 178 -2.32 7.70 5.41
N ASN A 179 -1.91 7.61 6.68
CA ASN A 179 -2.07 8.66 7.68
C ASN A 179 -0.91 9.66 7.64
N PHE A 180 0.27 9.17 7.23
CA PHE A 180 1.50 9.91 7.17
C PHE A 180 2.17 9.73 5.82
N GLY A 181 2.91 10.74 5.40
CA GLY A 181 3.65 10.66 4.15
C GLY A 181 4.98 11.40 4.17
N LEU A 182 5.92 10.87 3.40
CA LEU A 182 7.23 11.44 3.21
C LEU A 182 7.60 11.36 1.73
N ILE A 183 8.03 12.48 1.14
CA ILE A 183 8.65 12.52 -0.17
C ILE A 183 10.15 12.70 0.03
N THR A 184 10.96 11.72 -0.39
CA THR A 184 12.41 11.77 -0.21
C THR A 184 13.06 12.87 -1.02
N ASN A 185 12.68 13.01 -2.28
CA ASN A 185 13.09 14.05 -3.22
C ASN A 185 12.26 14.03 -4.50
N VAL A 186 12.35 15.13 -5.28
CA VAL A 186 11.81 15.25 -6.63
C VAL A 186 12.98 15.39 -7.60
N GLY A 187 13.39 14.25 -8.18
CA GLY A 187 14.51 14.17 -9.12
C GLY A 187 14.02 14.04 -10.57
N ARG A 188 14.97 13.76 -11.48
CA ARG A 188 14.72 13.62 -12.92
C ARG A 188 14.49 12.17 -13.36
N ALA A 189 13.83 11.35 -12.53
CA ALA A 189 13.51 9.97 -12.86
C ALA A 189 12.20 9.86 -13.65
N HIS A 190 12.13 8.95 -14.63
CA HIS A 190 10.93 8.64 -15.43
C HIS A 190 10.33 9.86 -16.15
N LEU A 191 11.17 10.76 -16.66
CA LEU A 191 10.73 12.01 -17.31
C LEU A 191 9.74 11.80 -18.44
N GLU A 192 9.91 10.76 -19.25
CA GLU A 192 9.01 10.44 -20.37
C GLU A 192 7.59 10.12 -19.87
N GLY A 193 7.45 9.22 -18.91
CA GLY A 193 6.16 8.80 -18.37
C GLY A 193 5.42 9.92 -17.62
N PHE A 194 6.16 10.82 -16.96
CA PHE A 194 5.57 11.99 -16.28
C PHE A 194 5.37 13.20 -17.18
N GLY A 195 5.89 13.23 -18.41
CA GLY A 195 5.82 14.41 -19.28
C GLY A 195 6.73 15.55 -18.83
N GLY A 196 7.92 15.24 -18.28
CA GLY A 196 8.95 16.20 -17.87
C GLY A 196 9.03 16.42 -16.36
N VAL A 197 9.91 17.36 -15.96
CA VAL A 197 10.24 17.61 -14.52
C VAL A 197 9.01 18.07 -13.74
N GLU A 198 8.18 18.93 -14.31
CA GLU A 198 6.96 19.42 -13.65
C GLU A 198 5.93 18.29 -13.49
N GLY A 199 5.88 17.35 -14.43
CA GLY A 199 5.08 16.14 -14.30
C GLY A 199 5.55 15.24 -13.14
N VAL A 200 6.88 15.08 -12.96
CA VAL A 200 7.42 14.35 -11.80
C VAL A 200 7.01 15.02 -10.49
N ARG A 201 7.14 16.37 -10.42
CA ARG A 201 6.73 17.15 -9.25
C ARG A 201 5.24 16.96 -8.94
N ARG A 202 4.38 17.06 -9.97
CA ARG A 202 2.93 16.86 -9.84
C ARG A 202 2.60 15.43 -9.38
N GLY A 203 3.13 14.40 -10.04
CA GLY A 203 2.84 13.01 -9.71
C GLY A 203 3.36 12.60 -8.33
N LYS A 204 4.53 13.08 -7.89
CA LYS A 204 4.97 12.82 -6.50
C LYS A 204 4.15 13.61 -5.49
N GLY A 205 3.67 14.81 -5.86
CA GLY A 205 2.82 15.67 -5.06
C GLY A 205 1.43 15.08 -4.76
N GLU A 206 0.97 14.10 -5.52
CA GLU A 206 -0.30 13.39 -5.29
C GLU A 206 -0.39 12.78 -3.87
N LEU A 207 0.75 12.41 -3.26
CA LEU A 207 0.77 12.01 -1.85
C LEU A 207 0.34 13.16 -0.93
N TYR A 208 0.84 14.37 -1.17
CA TYR A 208 0.48 15.53 -0.36
C TYR A 208 -0.98 15.94 -0.60
N ASP A 209 -1.47 15.81 -1.85
CA ASP A 209 -2.88 16.04 -2.19
C ASP A 209 -3.79 15.10 -1.41
N TYR A 210 -3.46 13.81 -1.38
CA TYR A 210 -4.20 12.81 -0.62
C TYR A 210 -4.21 13.12 0.89
N LEU A 211 -3.04 13.39 1.49
CA LEU A 211 -2.92 13.70 2.91
C LEU A 211 -3.72 14.96 3.29
N ALA A 212 -3.63 16.01 2.48
CA ALA A 212 -4.38 17.25 2.69
C ALA A 212 -5.90 17.03 2.66
N ALA A 213 -6.38 16.18 1.73
CA ALA A 213 -7.81 15.88 1.60
C ALA A 213 -8.35 14.97 2.71
N ASN A 214 -7.49 14.15 3.34
CA ASN A 214 -7.90 13.13 4.30
C ASN A 214 -7.40 13.39 5.74
N GLY A 215 -6.94 14.62 6.05
CA GLY A 215 -6.49 15.00 7.40
C GLY A 215 -5.20 14.31 7.84
N GLY A 216 -4.41 13.82 6.89
CA GLY A 216 -3.11 13.21 7.14
C GLY A 216 -2.00 14.25 7.37
N ARG A 217 -0.79 13.77 7.66
CA ARG A 217 0.38 14.61 7.95
C ARG A 217 1.56 14.26 7.05
N ALA A 218 2.24 15.28 6.50
CA ALA A 218 3.47 15.13 5.74
C ALA A 218 4.71 15.44 6.59
N PHE A 219 5.74 14.61 6.47
CA PHE A 219 7.09 14.92 6.92
C PHE A 219 7.85 15.56 5.77
N VAL A 220 8.33 16.78 5.99
CA VAL A 220 8.95 17.59 4.94
C VAL A 220 10.36 18.01 5.35
N ARG A 221 11.33 17.71 4.49
CA ARG A 221 12.70 18.12 4.69
C ARG A 221 12.83 19.64 4.52
N ARG A 222 13.24 20.35 5.57
CA ARG A 222 13.23 21.80 5.66
C ARG A 222 14.18 22.49 4.66
N ASP A 223 15.31 21.88 4.36
CA ASP A 223 16.33 22.42 3.44
C ASP A 223 16.03 22.12 1.95
N ASP A 224 15.00 21.33 1.65
CA ASP A 224 14.53 21.10 0.28
C ASP A 224 13.43 22.10 -0.09
N GLY A 225 13.82 23.21 -0.71
CA GLY A 225 12.91 24.28 -1.11
C GLY A 225 11.80 23.81 -2.06
N THR A 226 12.02 22.74 -2.85
CA THR A 226 11.00 22.14 -3.72
C THR A 226 9.91 21.48 -2.90
N LEU A 227 10.29 20.65 -1.92
CA LEU A 227 9.34 19.96 -1.04
C LEU A 227 8.58 20.94 -0.16
N VAL A 228 9.28 21.96 0.38
CA VAL A 228 8.66 23.04 1.18
C VAL A 228 7.59 23.77 0.35
N LYS A 229 7.92 24.16 -0.89
CA LYS A 229 6.97 24.83 -1.80
C LYS A 229 5.79 23.92 -2.12
N MET A 230 6.03 22.65 -2.46
CA MET A 230 4.96 21.68 -2.74
C MET A 230 4.01 21.51 -1.55
N ALA A 231 4.52 21.48 -0.33
CA ALA A 231 3.68 21.40 0.87
C ALA A 231 2.88 22.69 1.10
N ALA A 232 3.51 23.86 0.94
CA ALA A 232 2.85 25.16 1.12
C ALA A 232 1.73 25.45 0.12
N GLU A 233 1.79 24.88 -1.08
CA GLU A 233 0.72 24.97 -2.09
C GLU A 233 -0.58 24.27 -1.65
N ARG A 234 -0.54 23.49 -0.58
CA ARG A 234 -1.66 22.73 -0.01
C ARG A 234 -2.00 23.26 1.39
N GLY A 235 -2.72 24.35 1.43
CA GLY A 235 -2.94 25.16 2.65
C GLY A 235 -3.54 24.41 3.85
N ASN A 236 -4.19 23.27 3.65
CA ASN A 236 -4.76 22.41 4.69
C ASN A 236 -3.93 21.18 5.02
N LEU A 237 -2.74 21.01 4.43
CA LEU A 237 -1.83 19.92 4.75
C LEU A 237 -1.17 20.16 6.11
N ALA A 238 -1.33 19.23 7.04
CA ALA A 238 -0.55 19.22 8.27
C ALA A 238 0.90 18.82 7.95
N VAL A 239 1.86 19.66 8.33
CA VAL A 239 3.28 19.47 8.03
C VAL A 239 4.09 19.38 9.30
N GLU A 240 5.01 18.42 9.34
CA GLU A 240 6.08 18.30 10.31
C GLU A 240 7.42 18.46 9.57
N PHE A 241 8.17 19.52 9.90
CA PHE A 241 9.47 19.74 9.28
C PHE A 241 10.57 18.99 10.02
N TYR A 242 11.49 18.39 9.29
CA TYR A 242 12.71 17.82 9.83
C TYR A 242 13.94 18.38 9.10
N ASP A 243 15.05 18.46 9.83
CA ASP A 243 16.33 18.89 9.30
C ASP A 243 17.22 17.65 9.11
N PRO A 244 18.05 17.58 8.05
CA PRO A 244 19.07 16.56 7.95
C PRO A 244 19.97 16.65 9.17
N ALA A 245 20.36 15.51 9.75
CA ALA A 245 21.30 15.51 10.88
C ALA A 245 22.54 16.29 10.47
N ILE A 246 22.85 17.36 11.22
CA ILE A 246 24.08 18.11 11.04
C ILE A 246 25.20 17.17 11.48
N ALA A 247 26.00 16.71 10.52
CA ALA A 247 27.15 15.84 10.76
C ALA A 247 28.27 16.53 11.55
N ASP A 248 28.11 17.82 11.83
CA ASP A 248 29.08 18.66 12.54
C ASP A 248 28.60 18.88 13.97
N GLY A 249 29.23 18.20 14.90
CA GLY A 249 29.12 18.17 16.36
C GLY A 249 28.87 19.45 17.14
N VAL A 250 27.96 20.32 16.69
CA VAL A 250 27.48 21.48 17.46
C VAL A 250 25.99 21.27 17.71
N GLY A 251 25.71 20.81 18.91
CA GLY A 251 24.39 20.50 19.37
C GLY A 251 23.49 21.73 19.44
N HIS A 252 22.36 21.68 18.71
CA HIS A 252 21.14 22.28 19.22
C HIS A 252 20.22 21.12 19.63
N PRO A 253 19.73 21.11 20.88
CA PRO A 253 18.82 20.09 21.35
C PRO A 253 17.44 20.35 20.75
N HIS A 254 17.24 20.02 19.48
CA HIS A 254 15.88 19.89 18.96
C HIS A 254 15.39 18.52 19.34
N THR A 255 14.72 18.51 20.46
CA THR A 255 13.89 17.42 20.99
C THR A 255 13.19 16.70 19.85
N ILE A 256 13.62 15.47 19.57
CA ILE A 256 12.79 14.50 18.90
C ILE A 256 11.59 14.29 19.84
N ARG A 257 10.51 15.02 19.63
CA ARG A 257 9.26 14.74 20.34
C ARG A 257 8.80 13.38 19.85
N ALA A 258 8.96 12.39 20.69
CA ALA A 258 8.43 11.07 20.48
C ALA A 258 6.97 11.18 20.07
N PHE A 259 6.59 10.46 19.02
CA PHE A 259 5.21 10.31 18.61
C PHE A 259 4.37 9.81 19.78
N SER A 260 3.60 10.67 20.38
CA SER A 260 2.51 10.29 21.27
C SER A 260 1.28 10.12 20.38
N CYS A 261 1.06 8.92 19.89
CA CYS A 261 -0.23 8.53 19.36
C CYS A 261 -1.18 8.46 20.55
N ARG A 262 -1.97 9.51 20.81
CA ARG A 262 -3.10 9.40 21.73
C ARG A 262 -4.15 8.55 21.02
N THR A 263 -4.19 7.28 21.35
CA THR A 263 -5.40 6.48 21.20
C THR A 263 -6.48 7.18 22.01
N GLN A 264 -7.54 7.63 21.34
CA GLN A 264 -8.73 8.09 22.05
C GLN A 264 -9.32 6.87 22.76
N ASP A 265 -9.13 6.82 24.05
CA ASP A 265 -9.81 5.90 24.96
C ASP A 265 -11.33 6.10 24.82
N LYS A 266 -11.96 5.21 24.05
CA LYS A 266 -13.41 5.00 24.10
C LYS A 266 -13.71 3.85 25.05
N HIS A 267 -13.54 4.07 26.34
CA HIS A 267 -14.21 3.25 27.35
C HIS A 267 -14.48 4.09 28.59
N GLN A 268 -15.68 4.67 28.65
CA GLN A 268 -16.33 4.97 29.92
C GLN A 268 -17.44 3.94 30.13
N PRO A 269 -17.46 3.22 31.25
CA PRO A 269 -18.58 2.41 31.63
C PRO A 269 -19.67 3.34 32.16
N LYS A 270 -20.90 3.18 31.68
CA LYS A 270 -22.07 3.76 32.26
C LYS A 270 -22.48 2.95 33.50
N HIS A 271 -22.53 3.62 34.62
CA HIS A 271 -23.33 3.21 35.77
C HIS A 271 -24.83 3.38 35.49
#